data_d1c840916d56ce6d032320a5ed785443
#
_entry.id   d1c840916d56ce6d032320a5ed785443
#
_cell.length_a   1.000
_cell.length_b   1.000
_cell.length_c   1.000
_cell.angle_alpha   90.00
_cell.angle_beta   90.00
_cell.angle_gamma   90.00
#
_symmetry.space_group_name_H-M   'P 1'
#
loop_
_entity.id
_entity.type
_entity.pdbx_description
1 polymer ?
#
loop_
_entity_poly.entity_id
_entity_poly.type
_entity_poly.pdbx_seq_one_letter_code
_entity_poly.pdbx_strand_id
1 'polypeptide(L)'
;MAQIELDKEFIELFYGITNTPPPAEVNILNLKKQLINIVDTLKELNNNSKKPIFNKYLNDNTPKEEVKDNAILIVDDLGVITYQLKMLLNQFDYDIDCSQEIYDAIAKVKQRKYQYIIMDLFIPTEREGFILLTELKKMINKFGSKAIIGVITASPRKEIEQQCKTRGADFFLEKNNDWQHELYKIIDGYINGEKDPDDIY
;
A
#
# COMPACT_ATOMS: atom_id res chain seq x y z
N MET A 1 -34.12 5.60 -9.08
CA MET A 1 -32.94 4.71 -8.95
C MET A 1 -31.74 5.52 -9.35
N ALA A 2 -30.79 5.75 -8.44
CA ALA A 2 -29.56 6.46 -8.78
C ALA A 2 -28.74 5.54 -9.70
N GLN A 3 -28.43 6.01 -10.90
CA GLN A 3 -27.54 5.37 -11.82
C GLN A 3 -26.12 5.70 -11.34
N ILE A 4 -25.43 4.72 -10.79
CA ILE A 4 -24.01 4.88 -10.42
C ILE A 4 -23.25 4.73 -11.72
N GLU A 5 -22.70 5.81 -12.21
CA GLU A 5 -21.75 5.81 -13.31
C GLU A 5 -20.42 5.27 -12.73
N LEU A 6 -20.06 4.07 -13.14
CA LEU A 6 -18.77 3.48 -12.74
C LEU A 6 -17.67 4.18 -13.52
N ASP A 7 -16.67 4.68 -12.82
CA ASP A 7 -15.50 5.29 -13.39
C ASP A 7 -14.77 4.30 -14.31
N LYS A 8 -14.33 4.80 -15.48
CA LYS A 8 -13.59 4.00 -16.46
C LYS A 8 -12.31 3.39 -15.87
N GLU A 9 -11.63 4.13 -15.01
CA GLU A 9 -10.42 3.67 -14.31
C GLU A 9 -10.71 2.48 -13.39
N PHE A 10 -11.83 2.50 -12.68
CA PHE A 10 -12.24 1.36 -11.85
C PHE A 10 -12.52 0.11 -12.69
N ILE A 11 -13.14 0.28 -13.85
CA ILE A 11 -13.44 -0.81 -14.77
C ILE A 11 -12.15 -1.41 -15.34
N GLU A 12 -11.24 -0.60 -15.79
CA GLU A 12 -9.94 -1.02 -16.33
C GLU A 12 -9.10 -1.73 -15.27
N LEU A 13 -9.07 -1.20 -14.04
CA LEU A 13 -8.37 -1.81 -12.90
C LEU A 13 -8.97 -3.19 -12.55
N PHE A 14 -10.30 -3.28 -12.45
CA PHE A 14 -10.99 -4.51 -12.09
C PHE A 14 -10.74 -5.63 -13.11
N TYR A 15 -10.84 -5.32 -14.41
CA TYR A 15 -10.61 -6.31 -15.46
C TYR A 15 -9.12 -6.58 -15.69
N GLY A 16 -8.22 -5.63 -15.36
CA GLY A 16 -6.78 -5.86 -15.32
C GLY A 16 -6.39 -6.92 -14.28
N ILE A 17 -6.99 -6.88 -13.10
CA ILE A 17 -6.76 -7.88 -12.04
C ILE A 17 -7.22 -9.28 -12.46
N THR A 18 -8.33 -9.38 -13.18
CA THR A 18 -8.89 -10.66 -13.62
C THR A 18 -8.27 -11.18 -14.92
N ASN A 19 -7.40 -10.41 -15.54
CA ASN A 19 -6.77 -10.69 -16.84
C ASN A 19 -7.80 -10.98 -17.96
N THR A 20 -8.99 -10.36 -17.86
CA THR A 20 -10.08 -10.49 -18.82
C THR A 20 -10.39 -9.12 -19.44
N PRO A 21 -10.67 -9.03 -20.74
CA PRO A 21 -11.04 -7.75 -21.35
C PRO A 21 -12.40 -7.28 -20.81
N PRO A 22 -12.58 -5.96 -20.57
CA PRO A 22 -13.84 -5.42 -20.11
C PRO A 22 -14.94 -5.68 -21.18
N PRO A 23 -16.17 -6.07 -20.78
CA PRO A 23 -17.29 -6.21 -21.70
C PRO A 23 -17.71 -4.85 -22.26
N ALA A 24 -18.36 -4.84 -23.42
CA ALA A 24 -18.83 -3.62 -24.07
C ALA A 24 -19.81 -2.79 -23.21
N GLU A 25 -20.54 -3.46 -22.32
CA GLU A 25 -21.39 -2.83 -21.29
C GLU A 25 -21.09 -3.44 -19.92
N VAL A 26 -20.68 -2.58 -18.97
CA VAL A 26 -20.43 -3.00 -17.59
C VAL A 26 -21.71 -2.88 -16.78
N ASN A 27 -22.23 -4.01 -16.35
CA ASN A 27 -23.41 -4.07 -15.49
C ASN A 27 -22.97 -4.29 -14.04
N ILE A 28 -23.42 -3.41 -13.13
CA ILE A 28 -23.12 -3.48 -11.68
C ILE A 28 -23.47 -4.86 -11.10
N LEU A 29 -24.53 -5.49 -11.58
CA LEU A 29 -24.92 -6.83 -11.11
C LEU A 29 -23.91 -7.90 -11.52
N ASN A 30 -23.32 -7.78 -12.70
CA ASN A 30 -22.27 -8.69 -13.17
C ASN A 30 -20.95 -8.48 -12.41
N LEU A 31 -20.56 -7.23 -12.17
CA LEU A 31 -19.42 -6.89 -11.32
C LEU A 31 -19.57 -7.49 -9.90
N LYS A 32 -20.74 -7.32 -9.30
CA LYS A 32 -21.03 -7.89 -7.98
C LYS A 32 -20.93 -9.41 -7.97
N LYS A 33 -21.44 -10.10 -8.99
CA LYS A 33 -21.30 -11.56 -9.12
C LYS A 33 -19.86 -12.00 -9.29
N GLN A 34 -19.07 -11.28 -10.09
CA GLN A 34 -17.65 -11.58 -10.29
C GLN A 34 -16.84 -11.35 -9.01
N LEU A 35 -17.12 -10.28 -8.26
CA LEU A 35 -16.51 -10.04 -6.95
C LEU A 35 -16.83 -11.16 -5.96
N ILE A 36 -18.08 -11.63 -5.92
CA ILE A 36 -18.46 -12.76 -5.06
C ILE A 36 -17.69 -14.02 -5.46
N ASN A 37 -17.58 -14.32 -6.76
CA ASN A 37 -16.82 -15.46 -7.23
C ASN A 37 -15.33 -15.38 -6.87
N ILE A 38 -14.71 -14.20 -7.01
CA ILE A 38 -13.32 -13.99 -6.60
C ILE A 38 -13.15 -14.22 -5.09
N VAL A 39 -14.05 -13.66 -4.28
CA VAL A 39 -14.02 -13.84 -2.82
C VAL A 39 -14.18 -15.33 -2.45
N ASP A 40 -15.08 -16.04 -3.11
CA ASP A 40 -15.31 -17.46 -2.83
C ASP A 40 -14.13 -18.32 -3.29
N THR A 41 -13.53 -18.03 -4.45
CA THR A 41 -12.28 -18.67 -4.90
C THR A 41 -11.13 -18.42 -3.91
N LEU A 42 -10.99 -17.20 -3.42
CA LEU A 42 -9.98 -16.88 -2.39
C LEU A 42 -10.22 -17.62 -1.09
N LYS A 43 -11.48 -17.81 -0.68
CA LYS A 43 -11.82 -18.63 0.50
C LYS A 43 -11.46 -20.10 0.28
N GLU A 44 -11.73 -20.65 -0.90
CA GLU A 44 -11.36 -22.03 -1.24
C GLU A 44 -9.85 -22.24 -1.26
N LEU A 45 -9.09 -21.31 -1.85
CA LEU A 45 -7.63 -21.33 -1.85
C LEU A 45 -7.07 -21.26 -0.42
N ASN A 46 -7.68 -20.43 0.43
CA ASN A 46 -7.31 -20.31 1.85
C ASN A 46 -7.60 -21.59 2.64
N ASN A 47 -8.72 -22.26 2.35
CA ASN A 47 -9.07 -23.53 3.01
C ASN A 47 -8.16 -24.69 2.59
N ASN A 48 -7.61 -24.64 1.37
CA ASN A 48 -6.71 -25.68 0.83
C ASN A 48 -5.22 -25.43 1.16
N SER A 49 -4.87 -24.21 1.60
CA SER A 49 -3.51 -23.89 2.04
C SER A 49 -3.35 -24.30 3.51
N LYS A 50 -2.33 -25.12 3.83
CA LYS A 50 -1.98 -25.52 5.21
C LYS A 50 -1.55 -24.36 6.13
N LYS A 51 -1.61 -23.12 5.66
CA LYS A 51 -1.46 -21.89 6.45
C LYS A 51 -2.69 -21.02 6.21
N PRO A 52 -3.55 -20.81 7.19
CA PRO A 52 -4.72 -19.93 7.05
C PRO A 52 -4.24 -18.48 6.94
N ILE A 53 -4.20 -17.96 5.71
CA ILE A 53 -3.82 -16.57 5.44
C ILE A 53 -4.87 -15.59 6.00
N PHE A 54 -6.12 -15.98 6.08
CA PHE A 54 -7.24 -15.10 6.43
C PHE A 54 -7.61 -15.05 7.93
N ASN A 55 -7.38 -16.12 8.69
CA ASN A 55 -7.74 -16.16 10.12
C ASN A 55 -6.82 -15.33 11.03
N LYS A 56 -5.64 -14.93 10.54
CA LYS A 56 -4.70 -14.08 11.29
C LYS A 56 -5.27 -12.67 11.54
N TYR A 57 -6.26 -12.24 10.78
CA TYR A 57 -6.78 -10.86 10.81
C TYR A 57 -8.14 -10.68 11.48
N LEU A 58 -8.78 -11.77 11.92
CA LEU A 58 -10.11 -11.73 12.52
C LEU A 58 -10.14 -12.01 14.03
N ASN A 59 -9.05 -12.45 14.64
CA ASN A 59 -8.96 -12.73 16.06
C ASN A 59 -7.88 -11.89 16.75
N ASP A 60 -8.31 -10.85 17.44
CA ASP A 60 -7.49 -9.99 18.30
C ASP A 60 -6.94 -10.69 19.57
N ASN A 61 -7.02 -12.02 19.65
CA ASN A 61 -6.60 -12.82 20.81
C ASN A 61 -5.50 -13.83 20.48
N THR A 62 -4.51 -13.49 19.62
CA THR A 62 -3.31 -14.31 19.47
C THR A 62 -2.24 -13.91 20.47
N PRO A 63 -1.45 -14.89 21.00
CA PRO A 63 -0.30 -14.59 21.86
C PRO A 63 0.59 -13.58 21.13
N LYS A 64 1.18 -12.65 21.87
CA LYS A 64 2.18 -11.70 21.35
C LYS A 64 3.26 -12.51 20.63
N GLU A 65 3.14 -12.66 19.31
CA GLU A 65 4.26 -13.09 18.48
C GLU A 65 5.39 -12.09 18.72
N GLU A 66 6.61 -12.58 18.84
CA GLU A 66 7.79 -11.73 18.94
C GLU A 66 7.70 -10.68 17.84
N VAL A 67 7.65 -9.41 18.24
CA VAL A 67 7.57 -8.28 17.31
C VAL A 67 8.86 -8.33 16.51
N LYS A 68 8.81 -8.78 15.27
CA LYS A 68 9.95 -8.72 14.35
C LYS A 68 10.38 -7.26 14.27
N ASP A 69 11.67 -7.00 14.42
CA ASP A 69 12.21 -5.63 14.27
C ASP A 69 12.03 -5.09 12.84
N ASN A 70 11.66 -5.96 11.89
CA ASN A 70 11.46 -5.66 10.49
C ASN A 70 9.98 -5.43 10.19
N ALA A 71 9.58 -4.19 9.98
CA ALA A 71 8.19 -3.85 9.67
C ALA A 71 8.06 -2.86 8.52
N ILE A 72 7.00 -3.03 7.73
CA ILE A 72 6.56 -2.11 6.67
C ILE A 72 5.19 -1.53 7.05
N LEU A 73 5.04 -0.22 6.94
CA LEU A 73 3.74 0.44 7.05
C LEU A 73 3.25 0.84 5.66
N ILE A 74 2.05 0.41 5.30
CA ILE A 74 1.34 0.85 4.10
C ILE A 74 0.26 1.84 4.51
N VAL A 75 0.23 3.01 3.88
CA VAL A 75 -0.76 4.06 4.15
C VAL A 75 -1.46 4.44 2.85
N ASP A 76 -2.71 3.97 2.68
CA ASP A 76 -3.51 4.21 1.48
C ASP A 76 -4.99 4.03 1.87
N ASP A 77 -5.86 4.99 1.52
CA ASP A 77 -7.29 4.97 1.87
C ASP A 77 -8.10 3.97 1.02
N LEU A 78 -7.52 3.48 -0.08
CA LEU A 78 -8.14 2.48 -0.94
C LEU A 78 -7.75 1.06 -0.49
N GLY A 79 -8.68 0.35 0.11
CA GLY A 79 -8.47 -1.01 0.60
C GLY A 79 -7.94 -1.99 -0.46
N VAL A 80 -8.26 -1.76 -1.74
CA VAL A 80 -7.76 -2.57 -2.87
C VAL A 80 -6.26 -2.39 -3.05
N ILE A 81 -5.77 -1.16 -3.04
CA ILE A 81 -4.35 -0.84 -3.18
C ILE A 81 -3.57 -1.37 -1.98
N THR A 82 -4.08 -1.14 -0.78
CA THR A 82 -3.51 -1.69 0.46
C THR A 82 -3.36 -3.21 0.38
N TYR A 83 -4.39 -3.91 -0.13
CA TYR A 83 -4.34 -5.36 -0.29
C TYR A 83 -3.29 -5.79 -1.32
N GLN A 84 -3.24 -5.14 -2.49
CA GLN A 84 -2.25 -5.43 -3.54
C GLN A 84 -0.83 -5.22 -3.04
N LEU A 85 -0.56 -4.11 -2.36
CA LEU A 85 0.75 -3.80 -1.76
C LEU A 85 1.13 -4.85 -0.71
N LYS A 86 0.18 -5.25 0.13
CA LYS A 86 0.42 -6.28 1.12
C LYS A 86 0.79 -7.61 0.49
N MET A 87 0.09 -8.02 -0.58
CA MET A 87 0.43 -9.24 -1.32
C MET A 87 1.81 -9.16 -1.98
N LEU A 88 2.14 -8.01 -2.55
CA LEU A 88 3.43 -7.77 -3.18
C LEU A 88 4.57 -7.83 -2.16
N LEU A 89 4.42 -7.14 -1.05
CA LEU A 89 5.48 -6.98 -0.04
C LEU A 89 5.57 -8.18 0.92
N ASN A 90 4.56 -9.04 0.97
CA ASN A 90 4.58 -10.27 1.78
C ASN A 90 5.63 -11.32 1.28
N GLN A 91 6.25 -11.08 0.12
CA GLN A 91 7.37 -11.87 -0.37
C GLN A 91 8.66 -11.61 0.42
N PHE A 92 8.76 -10.44 1.05
CA PHE A 92 9.83 -10.10 1.96
C PHE A 92 9.47 -10.56 3.38
N ASP A 93 10.45 -10.91 4.19
CA ASP A 93 10.25 -11.36 5.59
C ASP A 93 10.03 -10.16 6.53
N TYR A 94 8.96 -9.38 6.27
CA TYR A 94 8.55 -8.22 7.03
C TYR A 94 7.14 -8.38 7.58
N ASP A 95 6.91 -7.84 8.78
CA ASP A 95 5.55 -7.61 9.25
C ASP A 95 4.96 -6.41 8.52
N ILE A 96 3.75 -6.57 8.00
CA ILE A 96 3.09 -5.52 7.21
C ILE A 96 1.88 -4.99 7.97
N ASP A 97 1.99 -3.75 8.42
CA ASP A 97 0.88 -2.98 8.96
C ASP A 97 0.27 -2.10 7.89
N CYS A 98 -1.04 -1.89 7.97
CA CYS A 98 -1.78 -1.05 7.04
C CYS A 98 -2.55 0.03 7.78
N SER A 99 -2.64 1.21 7.19
CA SER A 99 -3.47 2.31 7.66
C SER A 99 -4.21 2.95 6.50
N GLN A 100 -5.47 3.31 6.73
CA GLN A 100 -6.31 4.01 5.75
C GLN A 100 -6.52 5.48 6.12
N GLU A 101 -5.98 5.89 7.26
CA GLU A 101 -6.19 7.23 7.82
C GLU A 101 -4.89 7.80 8.37
N ILE A 102 -4.73 9.12 8.28
CA ILE A 102 -3.56 9.86 8.74
C ILE A 102 -3.30 9.63 10.24
N TYR A 103 -4.34 9.73 11.06
CA TYR A 103 -4.20 9.61 12.51
C TYR A 103 -3.81 8.21 12.96
N ASP A 104 -4.32 7.18 12.29
CA ASP A 104 -3.94 5.80 12.53
C ASP A 104 -2.48 5.54 12.12
N ALA A 105 -2.05 6.04 10.95
CA ALA A 105 -0.66 5.96 10.53
C ALA A 105 0.30 6.61 11.54
N ILE A 106 -0.03 7.81 12.02
CA ILE A 106 0.73 8.52 13.05
C ILE A 106 0.75 7.72 14.36
N ALA A 107 -0.37 7.15 14.78
CA ALA A 107 -0.44 6.34 16.00
C ALA A 107 0.45 5.10 15.91
N LYS A 108 0.44 4.41 14.77
CA LYS A 108 1.29 3.23 14.51
C LYS A 108 2.78 3.57 14.58
N VAL A 109 3.23 4.66 13.94
CA VAL A 109 4.64 5.09 13.97
C VAL A 109 5.10 5.53 15.37
N LYS A 110 4.16 5.97 16.23
CA LYS A 110 4.48 6.22 17.67
C LYS A 110 4.68 4.95 18.47
N GLN A 111 4.03 3.87 18.08
CA GLN A 111 4.01 2.60 18.84
C GLN A 111 5.08 1.62 18.38
N ARG A 112 5.46 1.66 17.10
CA ARG A 112 6.38 0.71 16.48
C ARG A 112 7.33 1.42 15.53
N LYS A 113 8.57 0.92 15.42
CA LYS A 113 9.51 1.32 14.38
C LYS A 113 9.21 0.56 13.08
N TYR A 114 9.26 1.28 11.98
CA TYR A 114 9.15 0.72 10.63
C TYR A 114 10.47 0.94 9.89
N GLN A 115 10.83 0.00 9.03
CA GLN A 115 11.96 0.17 8.12
C GLN A 115 11.53 0.84 6.82
N TYR A 116 10.32 0.55 6.38
CA TYR A 116 9.74 1.17 5.20
C TYR A 116 8.34 1.71 5.52
N ILE A 117 8.05 2.88 5.01
CA ILE A 117 6.70 3.47 5.03
C ILE A 117 6.33 3.80 3.60
N ILE A 118 5.34 3.11 3.06
CA ILE A 118 4.84 3.30 1.70
C ILE A 118 3.50 4.00 1.81
N MET A 119 3.41 5.21 1.28
CA MET A 119 2.19 6.00 1.41
C MET A 119 1.67 6.53 0.08
N ASP A 120 0.35 6.54 -0.09
CA ASP A 120 -0.29 7.38 -1.10
C ASP A 120 -0.17 8.85 -0.70
N LEU A 121 -0.03 9.72 -1.68
CA LEU A 121 -0.08 11.16 -1.44
C LEU A 121 -1.53 11.66 -1.26
N PHE A 122 -2.52 11.02 -1.91
CA PHE A 122 -3.92 11.40 -1.83
C PHE A 122 -4.65 10.67 -0.70
N ILE A 123 -4.45 11.12 0.57
CA ILE A 123 -5.08 10.52 1.75
C ILE A 123 -5.75 11.61 2.62
N PRO A 124 -7.03 11.84 2.47
CA PRO A 124 -7.85 11.73 1.26
C PRO A 124 -7.54 12.84 0.24
N THR A 125 -6.68 13.79 0.54
CA THR A 125 -6.25 14.87 -0.36
C THR A 125 -4.74 15.02 -0.40
N GLU A 126 -4.22 15.57 -1.48
CA GLU A 126 -2.79 15.88 -1.65
C GLU A 126 -2.23 16.74 -0.48
N ARG A 127 -3.00 17.72 -0.02
CA ARG A 127 -2.60 18.58 1.10
C ARG A 127 -2.38 17.77 2.38
N GLU A 128 -3.29 16.87 2.67
CA GLU A 128 -3.23 16.01 3.87
C GLU A 128 -2.11 14.98 3.77
N GLY A 129 -1.86 14.44 2.58
CA GLY A 129 -0.69 13.60 2.31
C GLY A 129 0.63 14.32 2.56
N PHE A 130 0.76 15.58 2.14
CA PHE A 130 1.95 16.39 2.45
C PHE A 130 2.12 16.67 3.96
N ILE A 131 1.01 16.86 4.67
CA ILE A 131 1.05 17.02 6.14
C ILE A 131 1.52 15.71 6.78
N LEU A 132 0.95 14.59 6.39
CA LEU A 132 1.35 13.27 6.89
C LEU A 132 2.83 13.02 6.65
N LEU A 133 3.32 13.19 5.42
CA LEU A 133 4.73 13.01 5.06
C LEU A 133 5.66 13.83 5.97
N THR A 134 5.32 15.09 6.16
CA THR A 134 6.10 16.00 7.03
C THR A 134 6.12 15.52 8.48
N GLU A 135 4.98 15.09 9.02
CA GLU A 135 4.89 14.58 10.38
C GLU A 135 5.61 13.24 10.56
N LEU A 136 5.50 12.33 9.60
CA LEU A 136 6.23 11.06 9.62
C LEU A 136 7.74 11.30 9.64
N LYS A 137 8.27 12.18 8.79
CA LYS A 137 9.72 12.48 8.75
C LYS A 137 10.21 13.12 10.06
N LYS A 138 9.43 14.02 10.66
CA LYS A 138 9.73 14.59 11.98
C LYS A 138 9.79 13.51 13.06
N MET A 139 8.85 12.57 13.04
CA MET A 139 8.80 11.51 14.04
C MET A 139 9.95 10.53 13.89
N ILE A 140 10.28 10.11 12.65
CA ILE A 140 11.42 9.27 12.34
C ILE A 140 12.70 9.90 12.87
N ASN A 141 12.93 11.18 12.58
CA ASN A 141 14.08 11.92 13.08
C ASN A 141 14.10 12.00 14.61
N LYS A 142 12.94 12.30 15.23
CA LYS A 142 12.82 12.40 16.69
C LYS A 142 13.12 11.07 17.40
N PHE A 143 12.73 9.94 16.82
CA PHE A 143 12.94 8.62 17.41
C PHE A 143 14.28 7.97 16.99
N GLY A 144 15.10 8.68 16.20
CA GLY A 144 16.38 8.17 15.70
C GLY A 144 16.21 6.93 14.82
N SER A 145 15.08 6.80 14.14
CA SER A 145 14.81 5.73 13.17
C SER A 145 15.41 6.09 11.81
N LYS A 146 15.81 5.08 11.05
CA LYS A 146 16.28 5.21 9.65
C LYS A 146 15.21 4.71 8.67
N ALA A 147 13.91 4.92 8.98
CA ALA A 147 12.85 4.47 8.10
C ALA A 147 12.90 5.18 6.74
N ILE A 148 12.76 4.40 5.68
CA ILE A 148 12.66 4.87 4.29
C ILE A 148 11.20 5.18 3.98
N ILE A 149 10.91 6.39 3.54
CA ILE A 149 9.56 6.81 3.15
C ILE A 149 9.44 6.85 1.62
N GLY A 150 8.61 5.97 1.08
CA GLY A 150 8.20 5.99 -0.33
C GLY A 150 6.84 6.64 -0.51
N VAL A 151 6.74 7.59 -1.41
CA VAL A 151 5.46 8.19 -1.81
C VAL A 151 5.05 7.63 -3.16
N ILE A 152 3.82 7.11 -3.23
CA ILE A 152 3.22 6.62 -4.47
C ILE A 152 2.02 7.52 -4.80
N THR A 153 1.87 7.93 -6.06
CA THR A 153 0.75 8.79 -6.46
C THR A 153 0.31 8.55 -7.89
N ALA A 154 -0.97 8.74 -8.15
CA ALA A 154 -1.52 8.73 -9.51
C ALA A 154 -1.30 10.06 -10.27
N SER A 155 -0.75 11.08 -9.63
CA SER A 155 -0.56 12.41 -10.23
C SER A 155 0.92 12.79 -10.35
N PRO A 156 1.60 12.44 -11.45
CA PRO A 156 3.03 12.61 -11.65
C PRO A 156 3.39 14.01 -12.13
N ARG A 157 3.17 15.03 -11.31
CA ARG A 157 3.66 16.37 -11.61
C ARG A 157 5.05 16.57 -11.01
N LYS A 158 6.00 17.10 -11.77
CA LYS A 158 7.37 17.36 -11.28
C LYS A 158 7.41 18.20 -10.01
N GLU A 159 6.48 19.15 -9.90
CA GLU A 159 6.34 20.00 -8.72
C GLU A 159 5.93 19.18 -7.48
N ILE A 160 5.09 18.16 -7.64
CA ILE A 160 4.68 17.25 -6.56
C ILE A 160 5.85 16.40 -6.12
N GLU A 161 6.57 15.80 -7.06
CA GLU A 161 7.76 15.01 -6.76
C GLU A 161 8.78 15.84 -5.96
N GLN A 162 9.08 17.04 -6.42
CA GLN A 162 10.03 17.92 -5.74
C GLN A 162 9.54 18.33 -4.34
N GLN A 163 8.24 18.54 -4.18
CA GLN A 163 7.66 18.82 -2.87
C GLN A 163 7.72 17.62 -1.93
N CYS A 164 7.52 16.40 -2.43
CA CYS A 164 7.67 15.18 -1.64
C CYS A 164 9.12 15.01 -1.17
N LYS A 165 10.10 15.17 -2.07
CA LYS A 165 11.53 15.11 -1.74
C LYS A 165 11.91 16.14 -0.68
N THR A 166 11.49 17.39 -0.85
CA THR A 166 11.76 18.47 0.13
C THR A 166 11.17 18.18 1.50
N ARG A 167 10.08 17.45 1.59
CA ARG A 167 9.44 17.05 2.84
C ARG A 167 9.99 15.75 3.44
N GLY A 168 10.93 15.10 2.74
CA GLY A 168 11.67 13.96 3.25
C GLY A 168 11.17 12.62 2.76
N ALA A 169 10.50 12.55 1.60
CA ALA A 169 10.33 11.31 0.88
C ALA A 169 11.69 10.84 0.37
N ASP A 170 12.00 9.58 0.61
CA ASP A 170 13.25 8.96 0.17
C ASP A 170 13.13 8.45 -1.27
N PHE A 171 11.93 8.10 -1.73
CA PHE A 171 11.64 7.90 -3.15
C PHE A 171 10.20 8.30 -3.50
N PHE A 172 9.99 8.53 -4.77
CA PHE A 172 8.70 8.91 -5.34
C PHE A 172 8.39 8.02 -6.53
N LEU A 173 7.17 7.49 -6.61
CA LEU A 173 6.73 6.57 -7.64
C LEU A 173 5.36 6.96 -8.18
N GLU A 174 5.24 6.99 -9.50
CA GLU A 174 3.97 7.19 -10.18
C GLU A 174 3.19 5.87 -10.27
N LYS A 175 1.88 5.89 -9.95
CA LYS A 175 0.97 4.75 -10.16
C LYS A 175 0.67 4.58 -11.66
N ASN A 176 1.69 4.22 -12.46
CA ASN A 176 1.59 3.82 -13.86
C ASN A 176 1.25 2.32 -13.98
N ASN A 177 1.26 1.75 -15.18
CA ASN A 177 0.92 0.34 -15.37
C ASN A 177 1.93 -0.64 -14.76
N ASP A 178 3.13 -0.22 -14.42
CA ASP A 178 4.23 -1.08 -13.95
C ASP A 178 4.74 -0.73 -12.54
N TRP A 179 4.08 0.20 -11.87
CA TRP A 179 4.53 0.77 -10.59
C TRP A 179 4.75 -0.27 -9.48
N GLN A 180 3.98 -1.35 -9.47
CA GLN A 180 4.13 -2.41 -8.48
C GLN A 180 5.46 -3.14 -8.65
N HIS A 181 5.85 -3.41 -9.91
CA HIS A 181 7.14 -4.02 -10.21
C HIS A 181 8.31 -3.07 -9.93
N GLU A 182 8.14 -1.79 -10.20
CA GLU A 182 9.12 -0.76 -9.85
C GLU A 182 9.28 -0.65 -8.34
N LEU A 183 8.18 -0.62 -7.58
CA LEU A 183 8.22 -0.63 -6.11
C LEU A 183 8.93 -1.85 -5.57
N TYR A 184 8.62 -3.03 -6.10
CA TYR A 184 9.29 -4.27 -5.70
C TYR A 184 10.81 -4.14 -5.87
N LYS A 185 11.28 -3.70 -7.04
CA LYS A 185 12.72 -3.50 -7.31
C LYS A 185 13.37 -2.48 -6.39
N ILE A 186 12.65 -1.41 -6.05
CA ILE A 186 13.16 -0.40 -5.13
C ILE A 186 13.37 -1.00 -3.74
N ILE A 187 12.36 -1.70 -3.21
CA ILE A 187 12.43 -2.31 -1.88
C ILE A 187 13.49 -3.42 -1.85
N ASP A 188 13.52 -4.28 -2.87
CA ASP A 188 14.51 -5.35 -3.00
C ASP A 188 15.94 -4.79 -3.03
N GLY A 189 16.17 -3.71 -3.78
CA GLY A 189 17.47 -3.04 -3.85
C GLY A 189 17.92 -2.49 -2.49
N TYR A 190 17.01 -1.94 -1.68
CA TYR A 190 17.33 -1.52 -0.31
C TYR A 190 17.63 -2.70 0.62
N ILE A 191 16.86 -3.78 0.50
CA ILE A 191 17.05 -4.98 1.34
C ILE A 191 18.40 -5.65 1.03
N ASN A 192 18.78 -5.72 -0.24
CA ASN A 192 20.02 -6.36 -0.69
C ASN A 192 21.26 -5.45 -0.60
N GLY A 193 21.10 -4.20 -0.14
CA GLY A 193 22.18 -3.23 -0.02
C GLY A 193 22.73 -2.70 -1.34
N GLU A 194 21.95 -2.83 -2.43
CA GLU A 194 22.26 -2.26 -3.73
C GLU A 194 21.96 -0.77 -3.79
N LYS A 195 21.14 -0.27 -2.86
CA LYS A 195 20.82 1.14 -2.67
C LYS A 195 21.14 1.53 -1.24
N ASP A 196 21.89 2.62 -1.08
CA ASP A 196 22.10 3.23 0.24
C ASP A 196 20.97 4.25 0.47
N PRO A 197 20.33 4.26 1.67
CA PRO A 197 19.41 5.33 2.04
C PRO A 197 20.01 6.74 1.94
N ASP A 198 21.33 6.85 2.06
CA ASP A 198 22.07 8.10 1.95
C ASP A 198 22.48 8.45 0.49
N ASP A 199 22.33 7.52 -0.48
CA ASP A 199 22.62 7.72 -1.93
C ASP A 199 21.45 8.32 -2.73
N ILE A 200 20.46 8.86 -2.03
CA ILE A 200 19.26 9.40 -2.66
C ILE A 200 19.51 10.82 -3.18
N TYR A 201 19.76 10.86 -4.50
CA TYR A 201 19.86 12.02 -5.41
C TYR A 201 21.16 12.79 -5.48
#